data_885919bd17f19e50f1c1f2dd9746a664
#
_entry.id   885919bd17f19e50f1c1f2dd9746a664
#
_cell.length_a   1.000
_cell.length_b   1.000
_cell.length_c   1.000
_cell.angle_alpha   90.00
_cell.angle_beta   90.00
_cell.angle_gamma   90.00
#
_symmetry.space_group_name_H-M   'P 1'
#
loop_
_entity.id
_entity.type
_entity.pdbx_description
1 polymer ?
#
loop_
_entity_poly.entity_id
_entity_poly.type
_entity_poly.pdbx_seq_one_letter_code
_entity_poly.pdbx_strand_id
1 'polypeptide(L)'
;MLYENIKKLVEYGIKTGLTPECERVYTTNLLLDLFGENNYEDVETDMENLDLEEILAGLLEEAKERGLVEDSVVFRDLFDTKLMNCLLPRPAQVQQEFWKEYEKSPEAATEFFYKFSQDSDYIRRYRVKKDMKWKVDSPYGEIDITINLSKPEKDPKAIAAAGAAKAVSYPKCQLCMENEGYAGRADHPARETHRKYIFVG
;
A
#
# COMPACT_ATOMS: atom_id res chain seq x y z
N MET A 1 -6.77 16.46 -14.44
CA MET A 1 -6.27 15.12 -14.11
C MET A 1 -6.43 14.76 -12.62
N LEU A 2 -6.19 15.69 -11.65
CA LEU A 2 -6.28 15.35 -10.22
C LEU A 2 -7.65 14.77 -9.82
N TYR A 3 -8.73 15.49 -10.03
CA TYR A 3 -10.09 15.07 -9.61
C TYR A 3 -10.55 13.78 -10.28
N GLU A 4 -10.17 13.58 -11.54
CA GLU A 4 -10.42 12.33 -12.26
C GLU A 4 -9.72 11.14 -11.60
N ASN A 5 -8.43 11.27 -11.28
CA ASN A 5 -7.67 10.21 -10.63
C ASN A 5 -8.13 9.97 -9.18
N ILE A 6 -8.49 11.01 -8.45
CA ILE A 6 -9.12 10.85 -7.12
C ILE A 6 -10.43 10.07 -7.25
N LYS A 7 -11.28 10.42 -8.20
CA LYS A 7 -12.56 9.75 -8.45
C LYS A 7 -12.34 8.27 -8.83
N LYS A 8 -11.38 7.99 -9.72
CA LYS A 8 -10.98 6.61 -10.09
C LYS A 8 -10.45 5.83 -8.89
N LEU A 9 -9.62 6.44 -8.06
CA LEU A 9 -9.05 5.76 -6.88
C LEU A 9 -10.13 5.41 -5.85
N VAL A 10 -11.06 6.32 -5.59
CA VAL A 10 -12.21 6.07 -4.69
C VAL A 10 -13.07 4.93 -5.25
N GLU A 11 -13.38 4.96 -6.55
CA GLU A 11 -14.14 3.90 -7.21
C GLU A 11 -13.42 2.55 -7.17
N TYR A 12 -12.10 2.55 -7.35
CA TYR A 12 -11.27 1.37 -7.15
C TYR A 12 -11.43 0.80 -5.72
N GLY A 13 -11.34 1.67 -4.71
CA GLY A 13 -11.53 1.27 -3.31
C GLY A 13 -12.88 0.63 -3.05
N ILE A 14 -13.94 1.16 -3.66
CA ILE A 14 -15.29 0.63 -3.52
C ILE A 14 -15.44 -0.72 -4.25
N LYS A 15 -15.00 -0.81 -5.50
CA LYS A 15 -15.08 -2.04 -6.29
C LYS A 15 -14.27 -3.20 -5.70
N THR A 16 -13.17 -2.90 -5.04
CA THR A 16 -12.34 -3.91 -4.35
C THR A 16 -12.82 -4.23 -2.94
N GLY A 17 -13.73 -3.44 -2.39
CA GLY A 17 -14.24 -3.60 -1.03
C GLY A 17 -13.31 -3.05 0.07
N LEU A 18 -12.28 -2.29 -0.30
CA LEU A 18 -11.43 -1.58 0.67
C LEU A 18 -12.18 -0.45 1.36
N THR A 19 -13.04 0.23 0.60
CA THR A 19 -13.86 1.36 1.05
C THR A 19 -15.34 1.01 0.86
N PRO A 20 -16.18 1.06 1.90
CA PRO A 20 -17.62 0.90 1.73
C PRO A 20 -18.22 2.10 0.99
N GLU A 21 -19.28 1.88 0.20
CA GLU A 21 -19.95 2.94 -0.58
C GLU A 21 -20.37 4.14 0.29
N CYS A 22 -20.79 3.91 1.53
CA CYS A 22 -21.18 4.96 2.46
C CYS A 22 -20.03 5.89 2.89
N GLU A 23 -18.78 5.48 2.69
CA GLU A 23 -17.58 6.27 2.99
C GLU A 23 -17.00 6.98 1.75
N ARG A 24 -17.66 6.94 0.61
CA ARG A 24 -17.21 7.58 -0.65
C ARG A 24 -16.80 9.03 -0.44
N VAL A 25 -17.66 9.84 0.16
CA VAL A 25 -17.40 11.26 0.41
C VAL A 25 -16.25 11.45 1.40
N TYR A 26 -16.22 10.66 2.46
CA TYR A 26 -15.17 10.72 3.46
C TYR A 26 -13.80 10.42 2.85
N THR A 27 -13.70 9.37 2.07
CA THR A 27 -12.47 8.97 1.39
C THR A 27 -12.03 10.00 0.34
N THR A 28 -12.97 10.56 -0.42
CA THR A 28 -12.70 11.66 -1.35
C THR A 28 -12.09 12.85 -0.62
N ASN A 29 -12.67 13.25 0.52
CA ASN A 29 -12.17 14.37 1.29
C ASN A 29 -10.79 14.12 1.90
N LEU A 30 -10.48 12.90 2.32
CA LEU A 30 -9.12 12.54 2.78
C LEU A 30 -8.09 12.67 1.66
N LEU A 31 -8.44 12.26 0.45
CA LEU A 31 -7.56 12.42 -0.71
C LEU A 31 -7.37 13.89 -1.09
N LEU A 32 -8.43 14.70 -1.08
CA LEU A 32 -8.34 16.14 -1.30
C LEU A 32 -7.44 16.82 -0.27
N ASP A 33 -7.61 16.49 1.02
CA ASP A 33 -6.77 17.01 2.10
C ASP A 33 -5.28 16.67 1.88
N LEU A 34 -4.98 15.46 1.40
CA LEU A 34 -3.62 15.02 1.11
C LEU A 34 -2.96 15.87 0.01
N PHE A 35 -3.74 16.42 -0.91
CA PHE A 35 -3.28 17.33 -1.96
C PHE A 35 -3.42 18.81 -1.58
N GLY A 36 -3.93 19.13 -0.40
CA GLY A 36 -4.19 20.49 0.04
C GLY A 36 -5.30 21.18 -0.75
N GLU A 37 -6.21 20.41 -1.33
CA GLU A 37 -7.33 20.92 -2.14
C GLU A 37 -8.53 21.34 -1.28
N ASN A 38 -9.04 22.54 -1.54
CA ASN A 38 -10.23 23.08 -0.89
C ASN A 38 -11.49 23.03 -1.77
N ASN A 39 -11.31 22.65 -3.05
CA ASN A 39 -12.38 22.50 -4.02
C ASN A 39 -12.41 21.09 -4.56
N TYR A 40 -13.56 20.68 -5.05
CA TYR A 40 -13.75 19.44 -5.78
C TYR A 40 -14.67 19.67 -6.96
N GLU A 41 -14.23 19.23 -8.15
CA GLU A 41 -15.05 19.23 -9.35
C GLU A 41 -15.39 17.79 -9.71
N ASP A 42 -16.68 17.50 -9.78
CA ASP A 42 -17.14 16.20 -10.26
C ASP A 42 -17.01 16.13 -11.78
N VAL A 43 -15.88 15.58 -12.23
CA VAL A 43 -15.57 15.43 -13.65
C VAL A 43 -16.14 14.12 -14.20
N GLU A 44 -16.62 14.18 -15.44
CA GLU A 44 -17.00 12.97 -16.17
C GLU A 44 -15.77 12.08 -16.35
N THR A 45 -15.86 10.82 -15.95
CA THR A 45 -14.72 9.93 -15.82
C THR A 45 -15.10 8.53 -16.30
N ASP A 46 -14.24 7.93 -17.12
CA ASP A 46 -14.37 6.52 -17.47
C ASP A 46 -14.08 5.64 -16.24
N MET A 47 -15.08 4.86 -15.84
CA MET A 47 -15.02 3.95 -14.70
C MET A 47 -14.92 2.47 -15.10
N GLU A 48 -14.79 2.17 -16.40
CA GLU A 48 -14.70 0.80 -16.87
C GLU A 48 -13.29 0.23 -16.64
N ASN A 49 -12.27 1.06 -16.87
CA ASN A 49 -10.87 0.67 -16.70
C ASN A 49 -10.25 1.35 -15.48
N LEU A 50 -10.15 0.62 -14.36
CA LEU A 50 -9.54 1.09 -13.12
C LEU A 50 -8.19 0.38 -12.91
N ASP A 51 -7.19 0.71 -13.71
CA ASP A 51 -5.83 0.26 -13.48
C ASP A 51 -5.19 1.06 -12.33
N LEU A 52 -4.93 0.38 -11.21
CA LEU A 52 -4.38 1.02 -10.01
C LEU A 52 -2.99 1.64 -10.27
N GLU A 53 -2.15 0.99 -11.08
CA GLU A 53 -0.81 1.49 -11.39
C GLU A 53 -0.89 2.84 -12.13
N GLU A 54 -1.78 2.94 -13.12
CA GLU A 54 -1.99 4.18 -13.89
C GLU A 54 -2.58 5.28 -13.01
N ILE A 55 -3.55 4.96 -12.16
CA ILE A 55 -4.19 5.92 -11.25
C ILE A 55 -3.15 6.47 -10.26
N LEU A 56 -2.39 5.61 -9.61
CA LEU A 56 -1.36 6.01 -8.65
C LEU A 56 -0.23 6.80 -9.33
N ALA A 57 0.21 6.38 -10.51
CA ALA A 57 1.21 7.13 -11.29
C ALA A 57 0.74 8.55 -11.60
N GLY A 58 -0.52 8.71 -12.04
CA GLY A 58 -1.09 10.03 -12.30
C GLY A 58 -1.18 10.92 -11.06
N LEU A 59 -1.55 10.35 -9.91
CA LEU A 59 -1.59 11.08 -8.64
C LEU A 59 -0.20 11.44 -8.12
N LEU A 60 0.79 10.57 -8.31
CA LEU A 60 2.19 10.84 -7.93
C LEU A 60 2.81 11.95 -8.77
N GLU A 61 2.56 11.99 -10.08
CA GLU A 61 3.04 13.10 -10.94
C GLU A 61 2.37 14.42 -10.54
N GLU A 62 1.08 14.44 -10.27
CA GLU A 62 0.37 15.62 -9.77
C GLU A 62 0.96 16.10 -8.43
N ALA A 63 1.25 15.18 -7.50
CA ALA A 63 1.88 15.50 -6.23
C ALA A 63 3.30 16.08 -6.40
N LYS A 64 4.06 15.57 -7.36
CA LYS A 64 5.39 16.07 -7.70
C LYS A 64 5.32 17.49 -8.30
N GLU A 65 4.42 17.72 -9.25
CA GLU A 65 4.21 19.05 -9.85
C GLU A 65 3.83 20.11 -8.81
N ARG A 66 3.10 19.71 -7.78
CA ARG A 66 2.73 20.57 -6.65
C ARG A 66 3.81 20.69 -5.58
N GLY A 67 4.92 19.99 -5.71
CA GLY A 67 6.01 20.00 -4.73
C GLY A 67 5.67 19.29 -3.41
N LEU A 68 4.65 18.43 -3.40
CA LEU A 68 4.25 17.63 -2.23
C LEU A 68 5.15 16.40 -2.01
N VAL A 69 5.85 15.99 -3.06
CA VAL A 69 6.73 14.81 -3.06
C VAL A 69 8.04 15.14 -3.75
N GLU A 70 9.16 14.80 -3.09
CA GLU A 70 10.47 14.84 -3.70
C GLU A 70 10.63 13.74 -4.75
N ASP A 71 11.39 14.02 -5.82
CA ASP A 71 11.63 13.07 -6.91
C ASP A 71 12.63 11.98 -6.49
N SER A 72 12.24 11.14 -5.55
CA SER A 72 12.98 9.96 -5.17
C SER A 72 12.06 8.76 -5.01
N VAL A 73 12.57 7.56 -5.26
CA VAL A 73 11.80 6.30 -5.14
C VAL A 73 11.20 6.15 -3.72
N VAL A 74 11.95 6.53 -2.69
CA VAL A 74 11.52 6.42 -1.30
C VAL A 74 10.32 7.33 -1.00
N PHE A 75 10.41 8.61 -1.41
CA PHE A 75 9.33 9.57 -1.15
C PHE A 75 8.09 9.28 -2.00
N ARG A 76 8.27 8.80 -3.24
CA ARG A 76 7.17 8.32 -4.07
C ARG A 76 6.47 7.14 -3.40
N ASP A 77 7.22 6.15 -2.90
CA ASP A 77 6.67 5.00 -2.18
C ASP A 77 5.93 5.39 -0.89
N LEU A 78 6.40 6.41 -0.18
CA LEU A 78 5.73 6.93 1.00
C LEU A 78 4.40 7.63 0.66
N PHE A 79 4.39 8.41 -0.41
CA PHE A 79 3.18 9.11 -0.83
C PHE A 79 2.12 8.16 -1.38
N ASP A 80 2.53 7.21 -2.19
CA ASP A 80 1.72 6.11 -2.68
C ASP A 80 1.03 5.34 -1.52
N THR A 81 1.82 5.03 -0.49
CA THR A 81 1.32 4.43 0.76
C THR A 81 0.27 5.31 1.45
N LYS A 82 0.44 6.64 1.44
CA LYS A 82 -0.55 7.58 2.02
C LYS A 82 -1.84 7.60 1.21
N LEU A 83 -1.75 7.60 -0.13
CA LEU A 83 -2.92 7.52 -1.01
C LEU A 83 -3.74 6.26 -0.69
N MET A 84 -3.08 5.10 -0.67
CA MET A 84 -3.76 3.84 -0.35
C MET A 84 -4.31 3.81 1.07
N ASN A 85 -3.65 4.47 2.02
CA ASN A 85 -4.12 4.56 3.40
C ASN A 85 -5.48 5.27 3.54
N CYS A 86 -5.80 6.18 2.63
CA CYS A 86 -7.12 6.85 2.61
C CYS A 86 -8.27 5.87 2.31
N LEU A 87 -7.99 4.79 1.59
CA LEU A 87 -8.97 3.78 1.19
C LEU A 87 -9.14 2.66 2.20
N LEU A 88 -8.14 2.45 3.07
CA LEU A 88 -8.08 1.25 3.91
C LEU A 88 -9.07 1.32 5.08
N PRO A 89 -9.77 0.22 5.35
CA PRO A 89 -10.56 0.08 6.56
C PRO A 89 -9.66 0.10 7.80
N ARG A 90 -10.27 0.32 8.95
CA ARG A 90 -9.53 0.27 10.23
C ARG A 90 -9.06 -1.15 10.53
N PRO A 91 -7.94 -1.32 11.27
CA PRO A 91 -7.39 -2.63 11.61
C PRO A 91 -8.42 -3.58 12.20
N ALA A 92 -9.25 -3.10 13.13
CA ALA A 92 -10.29 -3.91 13.75
C ALA A 92 -11.32 -4.47 12.75
N GLN A 93 -11.63 -3.74 11.69
CA GLN A 93 -12.55 -4.22 10.65
C GLN A 93 -11.90 -5.34 9.81
N VAL A 94 -10.62 -5.17 9.47
CA VAL A 94 -9.86 -6.21 8.75
C VAL A 94 -9.74 -7.47 9.58
N GLN A 95 -9.44 -7.34 10.89
CA GLN A 95 -9.36 -8.46 11.80
C GLN A 95 -10.70 -9.19 11.95
N GLN A 96 -11.80 -8.45 12.09
CA GLN A 96 -13.14 -9.04 12.17
C GLN A 96 -13.47 -9.85 10.92
N GLU A 97 -13.19 -9.30 9.73
CA GLU A 97 -13.45 -10.03 8.48
C GLU A 97 -12.52 -11.23 8.33
N PHE A 98 -11.24 -11.10 8.71
CA PHE A 98 -10.32 -12.24 8.71
C PHE A 98 -10.83 -13.40 9.59
N TRP A 99 -11.28 -13.13 10.81
CA TRP A 99 -11.76 -14.15 11.71
C TRP A 99 -13.09 -14.77 11.26
N LYS A 100 -13.96 -13.98 10.68
CA LYS A 100 -15.19 -14.46 10.06
C LYS A 100 -14.90 -15.41 8.86
N GLU A 101 -13.91 -15.11 8.04
CA GLU A 101 -13.48 -16.02 7.00
C GLU A 101 -12.80 -17.28 7.58
N TYR A 102 -12.07 -17.13 8.69
CA TYR A 102 -11.44 -18.25 9.38
C TYR A 102 -12.46 -19.24 9.95
N GLU A 103 -13.63 -18.78 10.38
CA GLU A 103 -14.75 -19.65 10.80
C GLU A 103 -15.23 -20.57 9.67
N LYS A 104 -15.06 -20.17 8.41
CA LYS A 104 -15.37 -21.01 7.25
C LYS A 104 -14.26 -22.03 7.01
N SER A 105 -13.04 -21.57 6.88
CA SER A 105 -11.82 -22.38 6.82
C SER A 105 -10.56 -21.52 6.97
N PRO A 106 -9.42 -22.09 7.40
CA PRO A 106 -8.12 -21.40 7.38
C PRO A 106 -7.71 -20.92 5.98
N GLU A 107 -8.06 -21.69 4.94
CA GLU A 107 -7.79 -21.36 3.54
C GLU A 107 -8.55 -20.09 3.12
N ALA A 108 -9.85 -20.00 3.49
CA ALA A 108 -10.67 -18.82 3.18
C ALA A 108 -10.10 -17.55 3.82
N ALA A 109 -9.65 -17.63 5.07
CA ALA A 109 -9.01 -16.51 5.75
C ALA A 109 -7.69 -16.09 5.07
N THR A 110 -6.88 -17.07 4.66
CA THR A 110 -5.61 -16.81 3.97
C THR A 110 -5.85 -16.17 2.59
N GLU A 111 -6.85 -16.67 1.86
CA GLU A 111 -7.22 -16.13 0.55
C GLU A 111 -7.76 -14.70 0.67
N PHE A 112 -8.63 -14.45 1.64
CA PHE A 112 -9.11 -13.10 1.96
C PHE A 112 -7.94 -12.15 2.22
N PHE A 113 -7.01 -12.53 3.11
CA PHE A 113 -5.91 -11.67 3.50
C PHE A 113 -4.91 -11.46 2.36
N TYR A 114 -4.68 -12.47 1.54
CA TYR A 114 -3.85 -12.36 0.34
C TYR A 114 -4.47 -11.40 -0.69
N LYS A 115 -5.78 -11.55 -0.97
CA LYS A 115 -6.51 -10.63 -1.84
C LYS A 115 -6.49 -9.21 -1.30
N PHE A 116 -6.76 -9.02 -0.02
CA PHE A 116 -6.69 -7.73 0.64
C PHE A 116 -5.30 -7.09 0.50
N SER A 117 -4.24 -7.88 0.66
CA SER A 117 -2.86 -7.41 0.50
C SER A 117 -2.52 -7.01 -0.94
N GLN A 118 -3.16 -7.63 -1.93
CA GLN A 118 -3.03 -7.23 -3.34
C GLN A 118 -3.83 -5.96 -3.64
N ASP A 119 -5.07 -5.89 -3.20
CA ASP A 119 -5.96 -4.77 -3.49
C ASP A 119 -5.53 -3.48 -2.76
N SER A 120 -4.92 -3.60 -1.59
CA SER A 120 -4.34 -2.49 -0.84
C SER A 120 -2.97 -2.02 -1.33
N ASP A 121 -2.46 -2.59 -2.42
CA ASP A 121 -1.10 -2.36 -2.95
C ASP A 121 0.03 -2.66 -1.93
N TYR A 122 -0.28 -3.37 -0.85
CA TYR A 122 0.74 -3.88 0.04
C TYR A 122 1.68 -4.85 -0.70
N ILE A 123 1.10 -5.77 -1.50
CA ILE A 123 1.82 -6.53 -2.50
C ILE A 123 1.78 -5.72 -3.80
N ARG A 124 2.84 -5.00 -4.09
CA ARG A 124 2.98 -4.18 -5.30
C ARG A 124 3.05 -5.04 -6.55
N ARG A 125 1.88 -5.42 -7.06
CA ARG A 125 1.74 -6.38 -8.17
C ARG A 125 2.55 -6.00 -9.40
N TYR A 126 2.60 -4.73 -9.75
CA TYR A 126 3.35 -4.24 -10.91
C TYR A 126 4.87 -4.42 -10.75
N ARG A 127 5.40 -4.35 -9.51
CA ARG A 127 6.82 -4.67 -9.24
C ARG A 127 7.05 -6.16 -9.30
N VAL A 128 6.16 -6.96 -8.72
CA VAL A 128 6.25 -8.42 -8.74
C VAL A 128 6.19 -8.98 -10.17
N LYS A 129 5.41 -8.35 -11.07
CA LYS A 129 5.37 -8.71 -12.50
C LYS A 129 6.73 -8.53 -13.20
N LYS A 130 7.63 -7.70 -12.68
CA LYS A 130 8.98 -7.49 -13.21
C LYS A 130 9.98 -8.54 -12.73
N ASP A 131 9.64 -9.31 -11.70
CA ASP A 131 10.48 -10.37 -11.19
C ASP A 131 10.69 -11.44 -12.25
N MET A 132 11.94 -11.81 -12.47
CA MET A 132 12.29 -12.87 -13.41
C MET A 132 12.34 -14.20 -12.67
N LYS A 133 11.65 -15.20 -13.21
CA LYS A 133 11.63 -16.58 -12.64
C LYS A 133 11.86 -17.59 -13.74
N TRP A 134 12.74 -18.55 -13.48
CA TRP A 134 12.95 -19.69 -14.37
C TRP A 134 13.44 -20.89 -13.57
N LYS A 135 13.40 -22.05 -14.20
CA LYS A 135 13.84 -23.31 -13.60
C LYS A 135 15.08 -23.82 -14.31
N VAL A 136 15.96 -24.44 -13.57
CA VAL A 136 17.18 -25.05 -14.06
C VAL A 136 17.31 -26.44 -13.49
N ASP A 137 17.54 -27.42 -14.37
CA ASP A 137 17.83 -28.79 -13.94
C ASP A 137 19.23 -28.89 -13.34
N SER A 138 19.35 -29.59 -12.22
CA SER A 138 20.63 -29.88 -11.59
C SER A 138 20.72 -31.36 -11.22
N PRO A 139 21.92 -31.88 -10.90
CA PRO A 139 22.07 -33.23 -10.42
C PRO A 139 21.31 -33.58 -9.15
N TYR A 140 20.83 -32.55 -8.44
CA TYR A 140 20.08 -32.66 -7.20
C TYR A 140 18.57 -32.44 -7.37
N GLY A 141 18.11 -32.28 -8.61
CA GLY A 141 16.71 -31.94 -8.94
C GLY A 141 16.56 -30.55 -9.57
N GLU A 142 15.33 -30.15 -9.82
CA GLU A 142 14.99 -28.87 -10.41
C GLU A 142 15.20 -27.75 -9.38
N ILE A 143 15.85 -26.66 -9.79
CA ILE A 143 16.10 -25.47 -8.96
C ILE A 143 15.31 -24.30 -9.53
N ASP A 144 14.49 -23.64 -8.69
CA ASP A 144 13.84 -22.39 -9.00
C ASP A 144 14.81 -21.22 -8.81
N ILE A 145 15.04 -20.45 -9.87
CA ILE A 145 15.85 -19.23 -9.83
C ILE A 145 14.95 -18.03 -9.96
N THR A 146 15.14 -17.04 -9.09
CA THR A 146 14.38 -15.80 -9.10
C THR A 146 15.30 -14.60 -9.00
N ILE A 147 15.12 -13.61 -9.89
CA ILE A 147 15.69 -12.26 -9.72
C ILE A 147 14.56 -11.34 -9.27
N ASN A 148 14.62 -10.91 -8.03
CA ASN A 148 13.61 -10.02 -7.44
C ASN A 148 13.91 -8.57 -7.81
N LEU A 149 13.30 -8.08 -8.88
CA LEU A 149 13.33 -6.67 -9.26
C LEU A 149 12.30 -5.82 -8.48
N SER A 150 11.39 -6.49 -7.76
CA SER A 150 10.37 -5.86 -6.91
C SER A 150 10.91 -5.26 -5.62
N LYS A 151 12.10 -5.68 -5.18
CA LYS A 151 12.77 -5.15 -3.98
C LYS A 151 13.93 -4.26 -4.39
N PRO A 152 13.83 -2.93 -4.22
CA PRO A 152 15.00 -2.07 -4.42
C PRO A 152 16.10 -2.47 -3.42
N GLU A 153 17.34 -2.49 -3.89
CA GLU A 153 18.50 -2.70 -3.02
C GLU A 153 18.52 -1.60 -1.94
N LYS A 154 18.74 -2.02 -0.71
CA LYS A 154 18.92 -1.05 0.38
C LYS A 154 20.27 -0.35 0.19
N ASP A 155 20.25 0.98 0.19
CA ASP A 155 21.46 1.78 0.18
C ASP A 155 22.37 1.35 1.37
N PRO A 156 23.62 0.94 1.12
CA PRO A 156 24.57 0.58 2.20
C PRO A 156 24.76 1.69 3.23
N LYS A 157 24.68 2.96 2.83
CA LYS A 157 24.75 4.11 3.72
C LYS A 157 23.53 4.18 4.65
N ALA A 158 22.34 3.90 4.12
CA ALA A 158 21.11 3.83 4.91
C ALA A 158 21.13 2.67 5.91
N ILE A 159 21.72 1.53 5.55
CA ILE A 159 21.92 0.39 6.46
C ILE A 159 22.88 0.77 7.59
N ALA A 160 24.00 1.40 7.26
CA ALA A 160 24.99 1.85 8.26
C ALA A 160 24.42 2.91 9.21
N ALA A 161 23.67 3.89 8.68
CA ALA A 161 22.98 4.91 9.46
C ALA A 161 21.92 4.31 10.40
N ALA A 162 21.16 3.31 9.93
CA ALA A 162 20.19 2.60 10.77
C ALA A 162 20.86 1.83 11.92
N GLY A 163 22.05 1.27 11.70
CA GLY A 163 22.84 0.59 12.73
C GLY A 163 23.40 1.55 13.81
N ALA A 164 23.63 2.81 13.45
CA ALA A 164 24.11 3.86 14.35
C ALA A 164 22.98 4.64 15.06
N ALA A 165 21.72 4.44 14.64
CA ALA A 165 20.57 5.10 15.25
C ALA A 165 20.35 4.62 16.69
N LYS A 166 20.07 5.55 17.61
CA LYS A 166 19.70 5.20 18.99
C LYS A 166 18.49 4.28 18.99
N ALA A 167 18.56 3.21 19.77
CA ALA A 167 17.42 2.31 19.97
C ALA A 167 16.21 3.12 20.49
N VAL A 168 15.13 3.11 19.72
CA VAL A 168 13.88 3.75 20.10
C VAL A 168 13.11 2.77 20.96
N SER A 169 12.67 3.20 22.13
CA SER A 169 11.97 2.34 23.08
C SER A 169 10.52 2.04 22.71
N TYR A 170 9.95 2.79 21.78
CA TYR A 170 8.56 2.64 21.32
C TYR A 170 8.44 3.06 19.86
N PRO A 171 7.77 2.26 19.02
CA PRO A 171 7.41 0.85 19.24
C PRO A 171 8.67 -0.03 19.34
N LYS A 172 8.61 -1.13 20.06
CA LYS A 172 9.76 -2.03 20.26
C LYS A 172 10.31 -2.62 18.97
N CYS A 173 9.43 -2.97 18.06
CA CYS A 173 9.80 -3.45 16.72
C CYS A 173 8.71 -3.13 15.70
N GLN A 174 9.01 -3.30 14.40
CA GLN A 174 8.05 -3.05 13.31
C GLN A 174 6.87 -4.04 13.31
N LEU A 175 7.04 -5.22 13.88
CA LEU A 175 6.03 -6.27 13.96
C LEU A 175 5.22 -6.23 15.26
N CYS A 176 5.47 -5.25 16.14
CA CYS A 176 4.70 -5.12 17.37
C CYS A 176 3.37 -4.40 17.11
N MET A 177 2.32 -4.81 17.83
CA MET A 177 0.98 -4.18 17.78
C MET A 177 1.05 -2.66 18.03
N GLU A 178 2.04 -2.21 18.78
CA GLU A 178 2.32 -0.79 19.05
C GLU A 178 2.54 0.04 17.77
N ASN A 179 2.83 -0.59 16.64
CA ASN A 179 2.94 0.08 15.34
C ASN A 179 1.59 0.40 14.69
N GLU A 180 0.51 -0.18 15.16
CA GLU A 180 -0.81 0.03 14.59
C GLU A 180 -1.22 1.50 14.73
N GLY A 181 -1.32 2.22 13.61
CA GLY A 181 -1.61 3.66 13.60
C GLY A 181 -0.48 4.59 14.07
N TYR A 182 0.69 4.06 14.44
CA TYR A 182 1.81 4.86 14.92
C TYR A 182 2.45 5.71 13.81
N ALA A 183 2.44 7.02 13.96
CA ALA A 183 2.92 7.98 12.97
C ALA A 183 4.32 8.56 13.25
N GLY A 184 5.01 8.10 14.30
CA GLY A 184 6.30 8.66 14.74
C GLY A 184 7.51 8.38 13.82
N ARG A 185 7.43 7.37 12.93
CA ARG A 185 8.50 7.04 11.99
C ARG A 185 8.11 7.42 10.57
N ALA A 186 8.55 8.60 10.15
CA ALA A 186 8.23 9.14 8.82
C ALA A 186 9.05 8.51 7.67
N ASP A 187 10.12 7.83 8.02
CA ASP A 187 11.15 7.34 7.11
C ASP A 187 10.94 5.91 6.58
N HIS A 188 9.86 5.23 6.99
CA HIS A 188 9.62 3.86 6.58
C HIS A 188 8.49 3.76 5.55
N PRO A 189 8.73 3.21 4.34
CA PRO A 189 7.73 3.14 3.26
C PRO A 189 6.44 2.42 3.61
N ALA A 190 6.52 1.40 4.45
CA ALA A 190 5.37 0.63 4.90
C ALA A 190 4.66 1.20 6.14
N ARG A 191 5.10 2.34 6.62
CA ARG A 191 4.64 2.95 7.84
C ARG A 191 3.14 3.13 7.93
N GLU A 192 2.51 3.55 6.85
CA GLU A 192 1.07 3.84 6.82
C GLU A 192 0.22 2.59 6.62
N THR A 193 0.60 1.73 5.70
CA THR A 193 -0.17 0.53 5.33
C THR A 193 0.06 -0.64 6.27
N HIS A 194 1.31 -0.95 6.61
CA HIS A 194 1.64 -2.11 7.44
C HIS A 194 1.02 -2.08 8.84
N ARG A 195 0.78 -0.89 9.36
CA ARG A 195 0.28 -0.75 10.73
C ARG A 195 -1.19 -1.05 10.91
N LYS A 196 -1.93 -1.20 9.81
CA LYS A 196 -3.36 -1.38 9.90
C LYS A 196 -3.80 -2.83 10.02
N TYR A 197 -2.93 -3.82 9.67
CA TYR A 197 -3.38 -5.21 9.56
C TYR A 197 -2.29 -6.27 9.76
N ILE A 198 -1.22 -5.94 10.42
CA ILE A 198 -0.14 -6.89 10.71
C ILE A 198 -0.56 -7.96 11.72
N PHE A 199 -1.57 -7.68 12.54
CA PHE A 199 -1.86 -8.46 13.73
C PHE A 199 -3.16 -9.24 13.60
N VAL A 200 -3.24 -10.14 12.67
CA VAL A 200 -4.37 -11.10 12.54
C VAL A 200 -4.11 -12.43 13.22
N GLY A 201 -3.00 -12.57 13.91
CA GLY A 201 -2.63 -13.77 14.64
C GLY A 201 -2.50 -13.59 16.13
#